data_57cbbd385a589cd2cf955b93741fac54
#
_entry.id   57cbbd385a589cd2cf955b93741fac54
#
_cell.length_a   1.000
_cell.length_b   1.000
_cell.length_c   1.000
_cell.angle_alpha   90.00
_cell.angle_beta   90.00
_cell.angle_gamma   90.00
#
_symmetry.space_group_name_H-M   'P 1'
#
loop_
_entity.id
_entity.type
_entity.pdbx_description
1 polymer ?
#
loop_
_entity_poly.entity_id
_entity_poly.type
_entity_poly.pdbx_seq_one_letter_code
_entity_poly.pdbx_strand_id
1 'polypeptide(L)'
;MGIDSVGEFLGSAMRGIRSLVFPPSCPLCGLEESEGCPECIASWRIAPAIRLIDSIPIFSPVIYDARARSVVLAAKERGERLSRTFIVEAISSVVEGIDPGAALALIPIPTSKRALRKRGDDFLARVVDEVVSRDPKRLRRLSLLDFKYQIHDQSGLSIQSRERNLNGSLEITEQKGQNLADLPSLVIIDDVLTSGSTMRTAIRALRVNPLLRTIAGVSACRSDRF
;
A
#
# COMPACT_ATOMS: atom_id res chain seq x y z
N MET A 1 -2.16 10.69 34.91
CA MET A 1 -3.48 10.55 34.28
C MET A 1 -3.94 11.94 33.87
N GLY A 2 -4.01 12.30 32.59
CA GLY A 2 -4.80 13.46 32.23
C GLY A 2 -4.36 14.41 31.12
N ILE A 3 -3.25 14.24 30.42
CA ILE A 3 -2.89 15.21 29.35
C ILE A 3 -3.21 14.63 27.95
N ASP A 4 -3.10 13.33 27.76
CA ASP A 4 -3.33 12.67 26.47
C ASP A 4 -4.82 12.61 26.08
N SER A 5 -5.73 12.51 27.06
CA SER A 5 -7.17 12.42 26.82
C SER A 5 -7.80 13.74 26.33
N VAL A 6 -7.24 14.90 26.69
CA VAL A 6 -7.75 16.22 26.25
C VAL A 6 -7.38 16.48 24.80
N GLY A 7 -6.20 16.05 24.35
CA GLY A 7 -5.76 16.17 22.95
C GLY A 7 -6.59 15.30 21.99
N GLU A 8 -6.92 14.08 22.41
CA GLU A 8 -7.81 13.20 21.63
C GLU A 8 -9.25 13.72 21.54
N PHE A 9 -9.76 14.26 22.64
CA PHE A 9 -11.12 14.83 22.69
C PHE A 9 -11.25 16.08 21.82
N LEU A 10 -10.28 17.01 21.89
CA LEU A 10 -10.23 18.19 21.03
C LEU A 10 -10.07 17.83 19.55
N GLY A 11 -9.23 16.86 19.23
CA GLY A 11 -9.07 16.35 17.87
C GLY A 11 -10.33 15.68 17.32
N SER A 12 -11.10 14.99 18.18
CA SER A 12 -12.38 14.39 17.82
C SER A 12 -13.46 15.44 17.61
N ALA A 13 -13.56 16.44 18.50
CA ALA A 13 -14.51 17.54 18.38
C ALA A 13 -14.27 18.41 17.13
N MET A 14 -13.00 18.73 16.83
CA MET A 14 -12.64 19.45 15.61
C MET A 14 -12.95 18.66 14.33
N ARG A 15 -12.77 17.32 14.34
CA ARG A 15 -13.19 16.47 13.23
C ARG A 15 -14.71 16.47 13.04
N GLY A 16 -15.48 16.41 14.14
CA GLY A 16 -16.94 16.48 14.11
C GLY A 16 -17.47 17.82 13.55
N ILE A 17 -16.89 18.94 13.95
CA ILE A 17 -17.26 20.27 13.42
C ILE A 17 -16.91 20.40 11.95
N ARG A 18 -15.76 19.88 11.53
CA ARG A 18 -15.31 19.91 10.13
C ARG A 18 -16.22 19.07 9.23
N SER A 19 -16.74 17.93 9.69
CA SER A 19 -17.66 17.08 8.93
C SER A 19 -19.07 17.69 8.82
N LEU A 20 -19.47 18.59 9.74
CA LEU A 20 -20.74 19.33 9.65
C LEU A 20 -20.68 20.46 8.62
N VAL A 21 -19.51 21.09 8.43
CA VAL A 21 -19.34 22.20 7.49
C VAL A 21 -18.89 21.70 6.10
N PHE A 22 -18.15 20.59 6.06
CA PHE A 22 -17.68 19.93 4.84
C PHE A 22 -17.93 18.43 4.98
N PRO A 23 -19.14 17.97 4.64
CA PRO A 23 -19.44 16.55 4.70
C PRO A 23 -18.50 15.76 3.77
N PRO A 24 -18.11 14.55 4.17
CA PRO A 24 -17.29 13.69 3.33
C PRO A 24 -18.03 13.43 2.02
N SER A 25 -17.37 13.67 0.91
CA SER A 25 -17.94 13.46 -0.42
C SER A 25 -17.14 12.42 -1.19
N CYS A 26 -17.83 11.68 -2.04
CA CYS A 26 -17.20 10.70 -2.90
C CYS A 26 -16.12 11.34 -3.80
N PRO A 27 -14.87 10.87 -3.80
CA PRO A 27 -13.78 11.48 -4.56
C PRO A 27 -13.95 11.35 -6.09
N LEU A 28 -14.92 10.55 -6.57
CA LEU A 28 -15.18 10.33 -7.99
C LEU A 28 -16.41 11.12 -8.50
N CYS A 29 -17.54 11.11 -7.76
CA CYS A 29 -18.78 11.74 -8.22
C CYS A 29 -19.20 12.97 -7.39
N GLY A 30 -18.54 13.24 -6.25
CA GLY A 30 -18.86 14.38 -5.37
C GLY A 30 -20.09 14.19 -4.51
N LEU A 31 -20.83 13.08 -4.59
CA LEU A 31 -21.97 12.81 -3.71
C LEU A 31 -21.52 12.74 -2.25
N GLU A 32 -22.36 13.27 -1.36
CA GLU A 32 -22.14 13.19 0.09
C GLU A 32 -22.35 11.75 0.56
N GLU A 33 -21.26 11.09 0.98
CA GLU A 33 -21.23 9.70 1.40
C GLU A 33 -20.22 9.51 2.53
N SER A 34 -20.62 8.76 3.56
CA SER A 34 -19.75 8.51 4.72
C SER A 34 -18.76 7.35 4.53
N GLU A 35 -19.10 6.37 3.68
CA GLU A 35 -18.33 5.12 3.54
C GLU A 35 -17.84 4.83 2.12
N GLY A 36 -18.12 5.73 1.19
CA GLY A 36 -17.82 5.60 -0.23
C GLY A 36 -19.08 5.25 -1.05
N CYS A 37 -19.18 5.82 -2.23
CA CYS A 37 -20.29 5.59 -3.14
C CYS A 37 -20.21 4.17 -3.74
N PRO A 38 -21.19 3.26 -3.51
CA PRO A 38 -21.14 1.89 -4.00
C PRO A 38 -20.99 1.79 -5.53
N GLU A 39 -21.68 2.66 -6.26
CA GLU A 39 -21.61 2.72 -7.73
C GLU A 39 -20.21 3.12 -8.22
N CYS A 40 -19.61 4.11 -7.58
CA CYS A 40 -18.26 4.54 -7.89
C CYS A 40 -17.22 3.47 -7.52
N ILE A 41 -17.40 2.78 -6.41
CA ILE A 41 -16.55 1.65 -6.02
C ILE A 41 -16.69 0.50 -7.02
N ALA A 42 -17.90 0.18 -7.45
CA ALA A 42 -18.13 -0.86 -8.46
C ALA A 42 -17.51 -0.49 -9.82
N SER A 43 -17.64 0.78 -10.23
CA SER A 43 -17.04 1.28 -11.49
C SER A 43 -15.51 1.48 -11.40
N TRP A 44 -14.96 1.60 -10.19
CA TRP A 44 -13.53 1.72 -9.95
C TRP A 44 -12.76 0.45 -10.30
N ARG A 45 -13.40 -0.69 -10.13
CA ARG A 45 -12.81 -2.01 -10.38
C ARG A 45 -13.03 -2.43 -11.83
N ILE A 46 -11.99 -2.32 -12.65
CA ILE A 46 -11.94 -2.94 -13.97
C ILE A 46 -11.34 -4.34 -13.80
N ALA A 47 -11.57 -5.25 -14.73
CA ALA A 47 -10.89 -6.55 -14.72
C ALA A 47 -9.38 -6.36 -14.59
N PRO A 48 -8.72 -7.02 -13.63
CA PRO A 48 -7.32 -6.77 -13.35
C PRO A 48 -6.45 -7.11 -14.56
N ALA A 49 -5.65 -6.15 -15.02
CA ALA A 49 -4.60 -6.44 -15.97
C ALA A 49 -3.46 -7.19 -15.25
N ILE A 50 -2.87 -8.15 -15.96
CA ILE A 50 -1.80 -8.99 -15.44
C ILE A 50 -0.52 -8.66 -16.20
N ARG A 51 0.57 -8.42 -15.47
CA ARG A 51 1.91 -8.28 -16.01
C ARG A 51 2.87 -9.23 -15.31
N LEU A 52 3.75 -9.88 -16.05
CA LEU A 52 4.82 -10.67 -15.47
C LEU A 52 6.05 -9.80 -15.17
N ILE A 53 6.52 -9.83 -13.93
CA ILE A 53 7.79 -9.24 -13.51
C ILE A 53 8.63 -10.35 -12.88
N ASP A 54 9.77 -10.65 -13.48
CA ASP A 54 10.65 -11.74 -13.05
C ASP A 54 9.87 -13.06 -12.83
N SER A 55 8.94 -13.39 -13.75
CA SER A 55 8.05 -14.57 -13.72
C SER A 55 6.97 -14.57 -12.62
N ILE A 56 6.81 -13.48 -11.88
CA ILE A 56 5.72 -13.31 -10.89
C ILE A 56 4.59 -12.52 -11.54
N PRO A 57 3.33 -13.00 -11.49
CA PRO A 57 2.17 -12.26 -11.97
C PRO A 57 1.90 -11.07 -11.04
N ILE A 58 1.77 -9.88 -11.64
CA ILE A 58 1.39 -8.66 -10.94
C ILE A 58 0.02 -8.22 -11.45
N PHE A 59 -0.92 -8.10 -10.55
CA PHE A 59 -2.30 -7.74 -10.83
C PHE A 59 -2.55 -6.27 -10.50
N SER A 60 -3.26 -5.56 -11.37
CA SER A 60 -3.60 -4.14 -11.16
C SER A 60 -5.00 -3.86 -11.73
N PRO A 61 -6.02 -3.66 -10.87
CA PRO A 61 -7.41 -3.54 -11.30
C PRO A 61 -7.77 -2.15 -11.84
N VAL A 62 -6.98 -1.10 -11.58
CA VAL A 62 -7.32 0.27 -11.94
C VAL A 62 -6.26 0.89 -12.84
N ILE A 63 -6.70 1.59 -13.90
CA ILE A 63 -5.80 2.43 -14.72
C ILE A 63 -5.49 3.72 -13.95
N TYR A 64 -4.22 4.09 -13.85
CA TYR A 64 -3.75 5.31 -13.17
C TYR A 64 -3.92 6.53 -14.07
N ASP A 65 -5.16 6.91 -14.32
CA ASP A 65 -5.55 8.15 -15.01
C ASP A 65 -5.59 9.36 -14.07
N ALA A 66 -6.12 10.48 -14.53
CA ALA A 66 -6.22 11.71 -13.72
C ALA A 66 -7.13 11.53 -12.49
N ARG A 67 -8.21 10.71 -12.59
CA ARG A 67 -9.13 10.43 -11.49
C ARG A 67 -8.46 9.54 -10.45
N ALA A 68 -7.86 8.44 -10.89
CA ALA A 68 -7.13 7.53 -10.02
C ALA A 68 -5.98 8.24 -9.30
N ARG A 69 -5.26 9.12 -10.00
CA ARG A 69 -4.22 9.97 -9.41
C ARG A 69 -4.78 10.84 -8.29
N SER A 70 -5.93 11.47 -8.50
CA SER A 70 -6.57 12.31 -7.48
C SER A 70 -6.92 11.50 -6.23
N VAL A 71 -7.54 10.33 -6.40
CA VAL A 71 -7.87 9.40 -5.30
C VAL A 71 -6.63 8.94 -4.54
N VAL A 72 -5.60 8.47 -5.26
CA VAL A 72 -4.36 8.01 -4.62
C VAL A 72 -3.67 9.13 -3.84
N LEU A 73 -3.57 10.34 -4.40
CA LEU A 73 -2.96 11.48 -3.71
C LEU A 73 -3.80 11.93 -2.51
N ALA A 74 -5.13 11.92 -2.61
CA ALA A 74 -6.02 12.24 -1.49
C ALA A 74 -5.86 11.25 -0.34
N ALA A 75 -5.84 9.97 -0.65
CA ALA A 75 -5.62 8.92 0.34
C ALA A 75 -4.22 9.00 0.98
N LYS A 76 -3.18 9.17 0.15
CA LYS A 76 -1.78 9.05 0.55
C LYS A 76 -1.22 10.31 1.21
N GLU A 77 -1.52 11.49 0.68
CA GLU A 77 -0.94 12.76 1.15
C GLU A 77 -1.87 13.54 2.09
N ARG A 78 -3.19 13.40 1.95
CA ARG A 78 -4.19 14.08 2.79
C ARG A 78 -4.83 13.17 3.84
N GLY A 79 -4.59 11.86 3.78
CA GLY A 79 -5.14 10.88 4.71
C GLY A 79 -6.67 10.71 4.58
N GLU A 80 -7.25 11.06 3.43
CA GLU A 80 -8.68 10.97 3.20
C GLU A 80 -9.18 9.52 3.30
N ARG A 81 -10.12 9.28 4.23
CA ARG A 81 -10.66 7.94 4.48
C ARG A 81 -11.38 7.39 3.27
N LEU A 82 -12.27 8.17 2.64
CA LEU A 82 -13.04 7.71 1.48
C LEU A 82 -12.13 7.35 0.31
N SER A 83 -11.15 8.20 0.00
CA SER A 83 -10.15 7.90 -1.02
C SER A 83 -9.35 6.62 -0.72
N ARG A 84 -9.04 6.37 0.56
CA ARG A 84 -8.36 5.14 0.98
C ARG A 84 -9.27 3.91 0.80
N THR A 85 -10.58 4.01 1.05
CA THR A 85 -11.54 2.92 0.79
C THR A 85 -11.44 2.43 -0.66
N PHE A 86 -11.30 3.31 -1.65
CA PHE A 86 -11.12 2.91 -3.06
C PHE A 86 -9.85 2.10 -3.28
N ILE A 87 -8.75 2.45 -2.62
CA ILE A 87 -7.48 1.70 -2.71
C ILE A 87 -7.62 0.31 -2.06
N VAL A 88 -8.26 0.26 -0.89
CA VAL A 88 -8.54 -1.00 -0.18
C VAL A 88 -9.42 -1.92 -1.03
N GLU A 89 -10.50 -1.38 -1.63
CA GLU A 89 -11.39 -2.14 -2.52
C GLU A 89 -10.66 -2.71 -3.74
N ALA A 90 -9.81 -1.89 -4.38
CA ALA A 90 -9.03 -2.32 -5.53
C ALA A 90 -8.09 -3.50 -5.17
N ILE A 91 -7.38 -3.41 -4.05
CA ILE A 91 -6.47 -4.48 -3.61
C ILE A 91 -7.25 -5.71 -3.15
N SER A 92 -8.31 -5.56 -2.33
CA SER A 92 -9.11 -6.67 -1.82
C SER A 92 -9.71 -7.50 -2.96
N SER A 93 -10.28 -6.84 -3.99
CA SER A 93 -10.91 -7.53 -5.11
C SER A 93 -9.97 -8.47 -5.88
N VAL A 94 -8.67 -8.17 -5.86
CA VAL A 94 -7.64 -9.04 -6.46
C VAL A 94 -7.19 -10.12 -5.48
N VAL A 95 -6.90 -9.74 -4.24
CA VAL A 95 -6.40 -10.67 -3.21
C VAL A 95 -7.39 -11.80 -2.93
N GLU A 96 -8.70 -11.53 -3.00
CA GLU A 96 -9.76 -12.53 -2.88
C GLU A 96 -9.63 -13.66 -3.92
N GLY A 97 -9.20 -13.34 -5.14
CA GLY A 97 -9.01 -14.30 -6.22
C GLY A 97 -7.65 -15.02 -6.25
N ILE A 98 -6.67 -14.57 -5.44
CA ILE A 98 -5.36 -15.21 -5.37
C ILE A 98 -5.44 -16.42 -4.45
N ASP A 99 -5.21 -17.62 -5.00
CA ASP A 99 -5.15 -18.90 -4.29
C ASP A 99 -6.30 -19.05 -3.25
N PRO A 100 -7.56 -19.14 -3.71
CA PRO A 100 -8.73 -19.16 -2.83
C PRO A 100 -8.65 -20.28 -1.79
N GLY A 101 -8.85 -19.95 -0.52
CA GLY A 101 -8.78 -20.90 0.60
C GLY A 101 -7.40 -21.07 1.22
N ALA A 102 -6.30 -20.68 0.56
CA ALA A 102 -4.98 -20.72 1.16
C ALA A 102 -4.70 -19.49 2.05
N ALA A 103 -3.94 -19.68 3.11
CA ALA A 103 -3.44 -18.58 3.91
C ALA A 103 -2.41 -17.77 3.11
N LEU A 104 -2.51 -16.45 3.17
CA LEU A 104 -1.61 -15.52 2.48
C LEU A 104 -0.98 -14.52 3.44
N ALA A 105 0.30 -14.21 3.22
CA ALA A 105 0.98 -13.09 3.85
C ALA A 105 1.09 -11.93 2.87
N LEU A 106 0.49 -10.81 3.21
CA LEU A 106 0.54 -9.57 2.43
C LEU A 106 1.76 -8.75 2.86
N ILE A 107 2.64 -8.47 1.91
CA ILE A 107 3.91 -7.79 2.13
C ILE A 107 3.82 -6.37 1.51
N PRO A 108 3.48 -5.34 2.29
CA PRO A 108 3.51 -3.98 1.75
C PRO A 108 4.94 -3.59 1.38
N ILE A 109 5.11 -2.94 0.24
CA ILE A 109 6.37 -2.26 -0.09
C ILE A 109 6.59 -1.15 0.94
N PRO A 110 7.76 -1.08 1.59
CA PRO A 110 7.99 -0.16 2.68
C PRO A 110 7.93 1.31 2.23
N THR A 111 7.42 2.16 3.11
CA THR A 111 7.44 3.61 2.93
C THR A 111 8.81 4.17 3.35
N SER A 112 9.42 5.03 2.54
CA SER A 112 10.70 5.65 2.89
C SER A 112 10.61 6.44 4.20
N LYS A 113 11.68 6.45 5.01
CA LYS A 113 11.74 7.20 6.29
C LYS A 113 11.44 8.69 6.12
N ARG A 114 11.81 9.28 4.98
CA ARG A 114 11.48 10.67 4.65
C ARG A 114 9.97 10.84 4.49
N ALA A 115 9.33 9.95 3.74
CA ALA A 115 7.89 9.99 3.52
C ALA A 115 7.12 9.72 4.82
N LEU A 116 7.58 8.78 5.66
CA LEU A 116 7.03 8.54 6.99
C LEU A 116 7.11 9.79 7.87
N ARG A 117 8.28 10.46 7.93
CA ARG A 117 8.42 11.71 8.70
C ARG A 117 7.53 12.84 8.18
N LYS A 118 7.35 12.94 6.84
CA LYS A 118 6.50 13.98 6.23
C LYS A 118 5.02 13.74 6.53
N ARG A 119 4.56 12.49 6.48
CA ARG A 119 3.13 12.13 6.60
C ARG A 119 2.72 11.73 8.01
N GLY A 120 3.69 11.31 8.84
CA GLY A 120 3.43 10.77 10.18
C GLY A 120 2.81 9.37 10.17
N ASP A 121 2.72 8.72 8.98
CA ASP A 121 1.95 7.51 8.78
C ASP A 121 2.49 6.65 7.64
N ASP A 122 2.43 5.32 7.83
CA ASP A 122 2.65 4.34 6.76
C ASP A 122 1.34 4.01 6.06
N PHE A 123 1.03 4.79 5.04
CA PHE A 123 -0.18 4.68 4.25
C PHE A 123 -0.42 3.24 3.73
N LEU A 124 0.60 2.60 3.13
CA LEU A 124 0.42 1.30 2.51
C LEU A 124 0.25 0.19 3.56
N ALA A 125 0.97 0.26 4.68
CA ALA A 125 0.77 -0.65 5.79
C ALA A 125 -0.66 -0.55 6.33
N ARG A 126 -1.21 0.66 6.49
CA ARG A 126 -2.60 0.87 6.91
C ARG A 126 -3.61 0.31 5.90
N VAL A 127 -3.39 0.52 4.60
CA VAL A 127 -4.23 -0.08 3.56
C VAL A 127 -4.24 -1.61 3.67
N VAL A 128 -3.06 -2.23 3.84
CA VAL A 128 -2.95 -3.68 3.99
C VAL A 128 -3.62 -4.17 5.29
N ASP A 129 -3.52 -3.43 6.39
CA ASP A 129 -4.24 -3.77 7.64
C ASP A 129 -5.77 -3.76 7.44
N GLU A 130 -6.29 -2.80 6.68
CA GLU A 130 -7.73 -2.75 6.33
C GLU A 130 -8.13 -3.92 5.40
N VAL A 131 -7.27 -4.33 4.45
CA VAL A 131 -7.50 -5.53 3.62
C VAL A 131 -7.51 -6.80 4.48
N VAL A 132 -6.52 -6.95 5.37
CA VAL A 132 -6.43 -8.09 6.30
C VAL A 132 -7.64 -8.18 7.21
N SER A 133 -8.18 -7.04 7.68
CA SER A 133 -9.35 -7.02 8.57
C SER A 133 -10.62 -7.62 7.97
N ARG A 134 -10.70 -7.75 6.65
CA ARG A 134 -11.84 -8.36 5.94
C ARG A 134 -11.84 -9.90 6.00
N ASP A 135 -10.65 -10.50 6.04
CA ASP A 135 -10.49 -11.96 6.19
C ASP A 135 -9.25 -12.27 7.07
N PRO A 136 -9.32 -12.02 8.38
CA PRO A 136 -8.19 -12.19 9.29
C PRO A 136 -7.83 -13.67 9.55
N LYS A 137 -8.68 -14.60 9.14
CA LYS A 137 -8.39 -16.04 9.23
C LYS A 137 -7.45 -16.49 8.11
N ARG A 138 -7.55 -15.88 6.94
CA ARG A 138 -6.79 -16.22 5.74
C ARG A 138 -5.60 -15.27 5.52
N LEU A 139 -5.78 -14.00 5.83
CA LEU A 139 -4.81 -12.95 5.52
C LEU A 139 -4.06 -12.48 6.75
N ARG A 140 -2.76 -12.20 6.59
CA ARG A 140 -1.96 -11.50 7.60
C ARG A 140 -0.99 -10.54 6.94
N ARG A 141 -0.70 -9.41 7.58
CA ARG A 141 0.36 -8.50 7.12
C ARG A 141 1.69 -8.92 7.72
N LEU A 142 2.74 -8.91 6.90
CA LEU A 142 4.12 -9.07 7.36
C LEU A 142 4.99 -7.94 6.79
N SER A 143 5.81 -7.33 7.64
CA SER A 143 6.77 -6.30 7.24
C SER A 143 8.14 -6.95 7.02
N LEU A 144 8.27 -7.70 5.92
CA LEU A 144 9.50 -8.46 5.57
C LEU A 144 10.52 -7.63 4.81
N LEU A 145 10.18 -6.43 4.33
CA LEU A 145 11.05 -5.59 3.51
C LEU A 145 11.38 -4.28 4.21
N ASP A 146 12.62 -3.83 4.09
CA ASP A 146 13.05 -2.47 4.45
C ASP A 146 14.03 -1.95 3.39
N PHE A 147 14.26 -0.64 3.39
CA PHE A 147 15.26 -0.04 2.51
C PHE A 147 16.66 -0.36 3.02
N LYS A 148 17.50 -0.86 2.13
CA LYS A 148 18.92 -1.04 2.40
C LYS A 148 19.60 0.31 2.54
N TYR A 149 20.08 0.61 3.74
CA TYR A 149 20.89 1.79 4.00
C TYR A 149 22.32 1.54 3.53
N GLN A 150 22.67 2.00 2.33
CA GLN A 150 24.07 2.17 2.00
C GLN A 150 24.55 3.47 2.64
N ILE A 151 25.38 3.33 3.64
CA ILE A 151 26.23 4.45 4.13
C ILE A 151 27.29 4.66 3.05
N HIS A 152 26.95 5.39 2.01
CA HIS A 152 27.96 5.91 1.10
C HIS A 152 28.41 7.27 1.61
N ASP A 153 29.55 7.26 2.29
CA ASP A 153 30.43 8.42 2.48
C ASP A 153 30.96 8.84 1.10
N GLN A 154 30.11 9.46 0.30
CA GLN A 154 30.51 10.09 -0.96
C GLN A 154 30.10 11.56 -0.90
N SER A 155 31.01 12.36 -0.39
CA SER A 155 31.12 13.80 -0.59
C SER A 155 31.14 14.09 -2.09
N GLY A 156 29.99 14.44 -2.70
CA GLY A 156 29.96 14.87 -4.11
C GLY A 156 28.69 14.60 -4.90
N LEU A 157 27.77 13.76 -4.45
CA LEU A 157 26.51 13.51 -5.16
C LEU A 157 25.45 14.54 -4.80
N SER A 158 24.71 15.04 -5.82
CA SER A 158 23.57 15.91 -5.61
C SER A 158 22.48 15.22 -4.79
N ILE A 159 21.67 16.00 -4.04
CA ILE A 159 20.57 15.50 -3.21
C ILE A 159 19.62 14.61 -4.01
N GLN A 160 19.36 14.93 -5.28
CA GLN A 160 18.48 14.16 -6.18
C GLN A 160 19.07 12.81 -6.62
N SER A 161 20.38 12.66 -6.76
CA SER A 161 21.03 11.39 -7.07
C SER A 161 21.11 10.49 -5.83
N ARG A 162 21.25 11.05 -4.62
CA ARG A 162 21.14 10.31 -3.37
C ARG A 162 19.73 9.75 -3.15
N GLU A 163 18.70 10.52 -3.52
CA GLU A 163 17.29 10.04 -3.43
C GLU A 163 17.00 8.89 -4.41
N ARG A 164 17.54 8.93 -5.63
CA ARG A 164 17.37 7.83 -6.61
C ARG A 164 18.12 6.55 -6.19
N ASN A 165 19.30 6.68 -5.61
CA ASN A 165 20.09 5.54 -5.12
C ASN A 165 19.53 4.93 -3.83
N LEU A 166 18.92 5.73 -2.95
CA LEU A 166 18.25 5.26 -1.72
C LEU A 166 16.93 4.54 -2.00
N ASN A 167 16.26 4.84 -3.12
CA ASN A 167 15.01 4.18 -3.53
C ASN A 167 15.25 2.86 -4.30
N GLY A 168 16.49 2.42 -4.49
CA GLY A 168 16.82 1.34 -5.42
C GLY A 168 17.08 -0.02 -4.81
N SER A 169 17.24 -0.15 -3.51
CA SER A 169 17.52 -1.45 -2.90
C SER A 169 16.63 -1.75 -1.70
N LEU A 170 15.99 -2.92 -1.73
CA LEU A 170 15.26 -3.48 -0.60
C LEU A 170 16.02 -4.69 -0.06
N GLU A 171 15.90 -4.94 1.23
CA GLU A 171 16.45 -6.12 1.89
C GLU A 171 15.40 -6.75 2.82
N ILE A 172 15.59 -8.03 3.14
CA ILE A 172 14.72 -8.72 4.08
C ILE A 172 15.05 -8.24 5.49
N THR A 173 14.02 -7.81 6.21
CA THR A 173 14.13 -7.51 7.63
C THR A 173 14.08 -8.79 8.45
N GLU A 174 15.00 -8.97 9.38
CA GLU A 174 14.95 -10.09 10.31
C GLU A 174 13.67 -10.01 11.17
N GLN A 175 12.85 -11.03 11.05
CA GLN A 175 11.67 -11.22 11.90
C GLN A 175 12.09 -12.05 13.12
N LYS A 176 12.39 -11.39 14.22
CA LYS A 176 12.75 -12.08 15.47
C LYS A 176 11.63 -13.04 15.90
N GLY A 177 11.94 -14.33 16.00
CA GLY A 177 11.04 -15.36 16.50
C GLY A 177 10.06 -15.96 15.47
N GLN A 178 10.12 -15.58 14.20
CA GLN A 178 9.35 -16.24 13.14
C GLN A 178 10.23 -17.19 12.34
N ASN A 179 9.80 -18.45 12.24
CA ASN A 179 10.41 -19.40 11.31
C ASN A 179 9.91 -19.08 9.89
N LEU A 180 10.78 -18.64 9.02
CA LEU A 180 10.43 -18.26 7.64
C LEU A 180 9.88 -19.43 6.82
N ALA A 181 10.23 -20.68 7.19
CA ALA A 181 9.71 -21.87 6.52
C ALA A 181 8.20 -22.10 6.78
N ASP A 182 7.67 -21.58 7.89
CA ASP A 182 6.26 -21.73 8.27
C ASP A 182 5.39 -20.59 7.74
N LEU A 183 5.96 -19.68 6.94
CA LEU A 183 5.22 -18.58 6.35
C LEU A 183 4.33 -19.08 5.21
N PRO A 184 3.09 -18.56 5.11
CA PRO A 184 2.24 -18.82 3.95
C PRO A 184 2.81 -18.18 2.69
N SER A 185 2.19 -18.47 1.56
CA SER A 185 2.53 -17.82 0.29
C SER A 185 2.47 -16.31 0.40
N LEU A 186 3.46 -15.62 -0.19
CA LEU A 186 3.62 -14.17 -0.09
C LEU A 186 2.99 -13.48 -1.28
N VAL A 187 2.28 -12.38 -1.01
CA VAL A 187 1.75 -11.45 -2.00
C VAL A 187 2.31 -10.06 -1.72
N ILE A 188 3.06 -9.50 -2.66
CA ILE A 188 3.64 -8.16 -2.52
C ILE A 188 2.58 -7.12 -2.86
N ILE A 189 2.42 -6.09 -2.02
CA ILE A 189 1.42 -5.04 -2.20
C ILE A 189 2.10 -3.70 -2.47
N ASP A 190 1.61 -2.97 -3.51
CA ASP A 190 2.02 -1.61 -3.85
C ASP A 190 0.79 -0.72 -4.10
N ASP A 191 0.94 0.61 -4.10
CA ASP A 191 -0.15 1.53 -4.42
C ASP A 191 -0.25 1.76 -5.94
N VAL A 192 0.86 2.03 -6.62
CA VAL A 192 0.86 2.33 -8.06
C VAL A 192 2.01 1.64 -8.79
N LEU A 193 1.66 0.79 -9.73
CA LEU A 193 2.61 0.16 -10.64
C LEU A 193 2.91 1.09 -11.82
N THR A 194 4.09 1.71 -11.83
CA THR A 194 4.57 2.53 -12.96
C THR A 194 5.51 1.72 -13.85
N SER A 195 6.81 1.84 -13.72
CA SER A 195 7.80 1.03 -14.45
C SER A 195 7.92 -0.41 -13.94
N GLY A 196 7.39 -0.70 -12.76
CA GLY A 196 7.55 -1.96 -12.07
C GLY A 196 8.93 -2.15 -11.42
N SER A 197 9.77 -1.11 -11.38
CA SER A 197 11.11 -1.20 -10.79
C SER A 197 11.07 -1.53 -9.30
N THR A 198 10.19 -0.89 -8.54
CA THR A 198 10.02 -1.14 -7.10
C THR A 198 9.54 -2.56 -6.84
N MET A 199 8.52 -3.01 -7.59
CA MET A 199 8.01 -4.38 -7.49
C MET A 199 9.10 -5.41 -7.83
N ARG A 200 9.89 -5.17 -8.88
CA ARG A 200 11.03 -6.03 -9.25
C ARG A 200 12.07 -6.09 -8.14
N THR A 201 12.39 -4.96 -7.52
CA THR A 201 13.35 -4.90 -6.40
C THR A 201 12.84 -5.70 -5.20
N ALA A 202 11.54 -5.59 -4.88
CA ALA A 202 10.90 -6.35 -3.81
C ALA A 202 10.93 -7.87 -4.08
N ILE A 203 10.59 -8.29 -5.30
CA ILE A 203 10.65 -9.71 -5.72
C ILE A 203 12.07 -10.25 -5.56
N ARG A 204 13.07 -9.50 -6.04
CA ARG A 204 14.47 -9.92 -5.95
C ARG A 204 14.98 -10.02 -4.51
N ALA A 205 14.60 -9.06 -3.66
CA ALA A 205 14.94 -9.09 -2.25
C ALA A 205 14.37 -10.35 -1.57
N LEU A 206 13.10 -10.67 -1.78
CA LEU A 206 12.47 -11.85 -1.18
C LEU A 206 13.04 -13.16 -1.72
N ARG A 207 13.45 -13.23 -2.99
CA ARG A 207 14.06 -14.40 -3.62
C ARG A 207 15.44 -14.79 -3.06
N VAL A 208 16.10 -13.88 -2.37
CA VAL A 208 17.39 -14.20 -1.71
C VAL A 208 17.22 -15.33 -0.69
N ASN A 209 16.03 -15.42 -0.07
CA ASN A 209 15.72 -16.52 0.84
C ASN A 209 14.83 -17.56 0.15
N PRO A 210 15.31 -18.78 -0.11
CA PRO A 210 14.57 -19.82 -0.83
C PRO A 210 13.36 -20.37 -0.05
N LEU A 211 13.25 -20.10 1.24
CA LEU A 211 12.09 -20.49 2.07
C LEU A 211 10.89 -19.58 1.83
N LEU A 212 11.09 -18.39 1.23
CA LEU A 212 10.03 -17.43 0.97
C LEU A 212 9.42 -17.66 -0.40
N ARG A 213 8.13 -18.03 -0.43
CA ARG A 213 7.38 -18.27 -1.66
C ARG A 213 6.54 -17.07 -2.04
N THR A 214 7.05 -16.20 -2.92
CA THR A 214 6.25 -15.13 -3.54
C THR A 214 5.47 -15.69 -4.72
N ILE A 215 4.13 -15.61 -4.68
CA ILE A 215 3.23 -16.14 -5.72
C ILE A 215 2.61 -15.05 -6.60
N ALA A 216 2.47 -13.84 -6.08
CA ALA A 216 1.88 -12.71 -6.81
C ALA A 216 2.37 -11.36 -6.27
N GLY A 217 2.14 -10.32 -7.05
CA GLY A 217 2.10 -8.94 -6.59
C GLY A 217 0.76 -8.30 -6.93
N VAL A 218 0.33 -7.34 -6.15
CA VAL A 218 -0.88 -6.55 -6.37
C VAL A 218 -0.55 -5.08 -6.22
N SER A 219 -0.96 -4.27 -7.18
CA SER A 219 -1.00 -2.81 -7.02
C SER A 219 -2.41 -2.30 -7.23
N ALA A 220 -2.83 -1.29 -6.45
CA ALA A 220 -4.16 -0.73 -6.61
C ALA A 220 -4.35 -0.16 -8.01
N CYS A 221 -3.34 0.53 -8.53
CA CYS A 221 -3.38 1.17 -9.84
C CYS A 221 -2.15 0.82 -10.68
N ARG A 222 -2.28 0.95 -12.01
CA ARG A 222 -1.18 0.83 -12.99
C ARG A 222 -1.17 2.00 -13.96
N SER A 223 0.00 2.41 -14.42
CA SER A 223 0.09 3.36 -15.53
C SER A 223 -0.38 2.71 -16.84
N ASP A 224 -0.91 3.51 -17.75
CA ASP A 224 -1.48 3.07 -19.04
C ASP A 224 -0.41 2.55 -20.04
N ARG A 225 0.87 2.70 -19.73
CA ARG A 225 2.01 2.32 -20.58
C ARG A 225 2.50 0.90 -20.32
N PHE A 226 1.57 -0.04 -20.12
CA PHE A 226 1.87 -1.46 -19.89
C PHE A 226 1.29 -2.33 -20.98
#